data_b822e2a534a7da089675ff4b17b3f78e
#
_entry.id   b822e2a534a7da089675ff4b17b3f78e
#
_cell.length_a   1.000
_cell.length_b   1.000
_cell.length_c   1.000
_cell.angle_alpha   90.00
_cell.angle_beta   90.00
_cell.angle_gamma   90.00
#
_symmetry.space_group_name_H-M   'P 1'
#
loop_
_entity.id
_entity.type
_entity.pdbx_description
1 polymer ?
#
loop_
_entity_poly.entity_id
_entity_poly.type
_entity_poly.pdbx_seq_one_letter_code
_entity_poly.pdbx_strand_id
1 'polypeptide(L)'
;MHGHVTLISCSPEAAAIIASGGRISTMDGTADEIYAKSLTAGQEKNEKLIGKVLSSGHTSVLEHCYVNLSFENVSVLAEQFLIEFRLASFTVKSRRYVDFSGAGYVAPDFSDPAQAAAFDAAVRALFGIYDELEAAGVPKEDARFVLPYCFCSNFFCSMNARELVHVMNELTYGRGSGIPELRALGESLFAQCEARLPFLALRKPEVYRRTPDWTPQAAQPLVPDEPVTVLSAAQDAGRKICDAYLLARGLAPQPLREDEQTELLKTLLARPRRRELEQASYTLLFGGLSLAALTHLTRHRMQSLCPPQLLQNIRYDRYVLPQSVRDKGMEARYRSAFELAGQAAAQLRDRGADESALCYLMLSGQTVPVLTTMNAGELYVFFRLRCCTRAQWEIRDAACQALAALREVSPELFRLYGPTCFCTGKCPEGKMTCGRQAEMKRKFSE
;
A
#
# COMPACT_ATOMS: atom_id res chain seq x y z
N MET A 1 -1.55 6.28 -23.94
CA MET A 1 -1.09 4.85 -23.92
C MET A 1 -2.11 4.05 -23.14
N HIS A 2 -2.36 2.81 -23.54
CA HIS A 2 -3.19 1.92 -22.71
C HIS A 2 -2.26 1.01 -21.92
N GLY A 3 -2.36 1.09 -20.59
CA GLY A 3 -1.64 0.17 -19.72
C GLY A 3 -2.14 -1.27 -19.89
N HIS A 4 -1.26 -2.24 -19.67
CA HIS A 4 -1.64 -3.64 -19.76
C HIS A 4 -1.05 -4.46 -18.61
N VAL A 5 -1.68 -5.60 -18.34
CA VAL A 5 -1.23 -6.60 -17.37
C VAL A 5 -0.99 -7.92 -18.08
N THR A 6 0.08 -8.60 -17.71
CA THR A 6 0.42 -9.93 -18.25
C THR A 6 0.57 -10.93 -17.11
N LEU A 7 -0.13 -12.06 -17.19
CA LEU A 7 0.10 -13.22 -16.36
C LEU A 7 1.38 -13.94 -16.88
N ILE A 8 2.54 -13.61 -16.28
CA ILE A 8 3.85 -14.11 -16.69
C ILE A 8 3.95 -15.62 -16.45
N SER A 9 3.69 -16.02 -15.22
CA SER A 9 3.81 -17.43 -14.79
C SER A 9 2.85 -17.77 -13.66
N CYS A 10 2.62 -19.06 -13.50
CA CYS A 10 1.93 -19.62 -12.34
C CYS A 10 2.72 -20.84 -11.83
N SER A 11 2.36 -21.32 -10.64
CA SER A 11 2.91 -22.56 -10.10
C SER A 11 2.80 -23.68 -11.14
N PRO A 12 3.83 -24.50 -11.35
CA PRO A 12 3.72 -25.72 -12.16
C PRO A 12 2.58 -26.59 -11.64
N GLU A 13 1.90 -27.30 -12.55
CA GLU A 13 0.82 -28.25 -12.19
C GLU A 13 -0.25 -27.62 -11.24
N ALA A 14 -0.63 -26.36 -11.48
CA ALA A 14 -1.50 -25.58 -10.59
C ALA A 14 -2.80 -26.32 -10.22
N ALA A 15 -3.44 -26.99 -11.17
CA ALA A 15 -4.66 -27.75 -10.91
C ALA A 15 -4.39 -28.96 -9.99
N ALA A 16 -3.25 -29.65 -10.17
CA ALA A 16 -2.91 -30.79 -9.33
C ALA A 16 -2.61 -30.39 -7.88
N ILE A 17 -1.84 -29.32 -7.67
CA ILE A 17 -1.50 -28.89 -6.30
C ILE A 17 -2.72 -28.35 -5.55
N ILE A 18 -3.58 -27.58 -6.20
CA ILE A 18 -4.83 -27.07 -5.60
C ILE A 18 -5.78 -28.25 -5.26
N ALA A 19 -5.94 -29.20 -6.19
CA ALA A 19 -6.76 -30.37 -5.96
C ALA A 19 -6.20 -31.28 -4.83
N SER A 20 -4.87 -31.30 -4.67
CA SER A 20 -4.23 -32.00 -3.55
C SER A 20 -4.61 -31.38 -2.21
N GLY A 21 -4.61 -30.06 -2.13
CA GLY A 21 -5.10 -29.33 -0.95
C GLY A 21 -6.57 -29.67 -0.60
N GLY A 22 -7.41 -29.89 -1.61
CA GLY A 22 -8.78 -30.34 -1.41
C GLY A 22 -8.89 -31.83 -0.96
N ARG A 23 -7.98 -32.69 -1.44
CA ARG A 23 -7.98 -34.13 -1.11
C ARG A 23 -7.40 -34.45 0.26
N ILE A 24 -6.35 -33.73 0.68
CA ILE A 24 -5.59 -34.01 1.91
C ILE A 24 -6.47 -34.10 3.16
N SER A 25 -7.54 -33.29 3.19
CA SER A 25 -8.45 -33.25 4.34
C SER A 25 -9.42 -34.43 4.44
N THR A 26 -9.55 -35.25 3.38
CA THR A 26 -10.61 -36.30 3.29
C THR A 26 -10.10 -37.62 2.77
N MET A 27 -8.85 -37.76 2.41
CA MET A 27 -8.25 -38.96 1.87
C MET A 27 -7.12 -39.47 2.75
N ASP A 28 -7.02 -40.80 2.87
CA ASP A 28 -5.87 -41.45 3.49
C ASP A 28 -4.63 -41.34 2.58
N GLY A 29 -3.47 -41.30 3.21
CA GLY A 29 -2.17 -41.22 2.57
C GLY A 29 -1.37 -39.98 2.98
N THR A 30 -0.09 -39.99 2.65
CA THR A 30 0.80 -38.86 2.85
C THR A 30 0.52 -37.75 1.85
N ALA A 31 0.99 -36.54 2.12
CA ALA A 31 0.83 -35.40 1.20
C ALA A 31 1.44 -35.70 -0.18
N ASP A 32 2.60 -36.33 -0.22
CA ASP A 32 3.29 -36.73 -1.47
C ASP A 32 2.48 -37.76 -2.27
N GLU A 33 1.92 -38.76 -1.63
CA GLU A 33 1.05 -39.74 -2.29
C GLU A 33 -0.20 -39.09 -2.86
N ILE A 34 -0.82 -38.17 -2.13
CA ILE A 34 -2.00 -37.41 -2.58
C ILE A 34 -1.66 -36.52 -3.74
N TYR A 35 -0.49 -35.86 -3.71
CA TYR A 35 -0.02 -35.05 -4.84
C TYR A 35 0.26 -35.91 -6.07
N ALA A 36 0.94 -37.05 -5.92
CA ALA A 36 1.16 -38.03 -7.01
C ALA A 36 -0.16 -38.53 -7.63
N LYS A 37 -1.17 -38.82 -6.79
CA LYS A 37 -2.52 -39.19 -7.25
C LYS A 37 -3.18 -38.03 -8.03
N SER A 38 -2.95 -36.79 -7.61
CA SER A 38 -3.50 -35.61 -8.28
C SER A 38 -2.84 -35.39 -9.64
N LEU A 39 -1.54 -35.62 -9.76
CA LEU A 39 -0.83 -35.56 -11.03
C LEU A 39 -1.37 -36.61 -12.02
N THR A 40 -1.55 -37.84 -11.56
CA THR A 40 -2.05 -38.97 -12.40
C THR A 40 -3.55 -38.85 -12.73
N ALA A 41 -4.33 -38.15 -11.91
CA ALA A 41 -5.76 -37.91 -12.16
C ALA A 41 -6.05 -37.08 -13.41
N GLY A 42 -5.10 -36.24 -13.82
CA GLY A 42 -5.20 -35.35 -14.96
C GLY A 42 -5.97 -34.09 -14.69
N GLN A 43 -5.82 -33.12 -15.58
CA GLN A 43 -6.31 -31.78 -15.42
C GLN A 43 -7.83 -31.67 -15.23
N GLU A 44 -8.61 -32.30 -16.10
CA GLU A 44 -10.08 -32.23 -16.07
C GLU A 44 -10.69 -32.71 -14.74
N LYS A 45 -10.18 -33.86 -14.18
CA LYS A 45 -10.65 -34.36 -12.90
C LYS A 45 -10.26 -33.44 -11.74
N ASN A 46 -9.09 -32.84 -11.80
CA ASN A 46 -8.65 -31.87 -10.80
C ASN A 46 -9.50 -30.62 -10.85
N GLU A 47 -9.75 -30.04 -12.01
CA GLU A 47 -10.61 -28.85 -12.18
C GLU A 47 -12.04 -29.11 -11.68
N LYS A 48 -12.62 -30.28 -11.99
CA LYS A 48 -13.93 -30.66 -11.48
C LYS A 48 -13.97 -30.76 -9.95
N LEU A 49 -12.91 -31.27 -9.34
CA LEU A 49 -12.77 -31.33 -7.88
C LEU A 49 -12.64 -29.93 -7.31
N ILE A 50 -11.76 -29.09 -7.90
CA ILE A 50 -11.57 -27.70 -7.49
C ILE A 50 -12.92 -26.97 -7.52
N GLY A 51 -13.68 -27.08 -8.59
CA GLY A 51 -15.01 -26.47 -8.71
C GLY A 51 -15.95 -26.89 -7.56
N LYS A 52 -15.98 -28.16 -7.17
CA LYS A 52 -16.78 -28.65 -6.04
C LYS A 52 -16.30 -28.05 -4.70
N VAL A 53 -14.99 -28.05 -4.47
CA VAL A 53 -14.39 -27.51 -3.23
C VAL A 53 -14.69 -26.02 -3.10
N LEU A 54 -14.56 -25.25 -4.18
CA LEU A 54 -14.83 -23.82 -4.20
C LEU A 54 -16.31 -23.50 -4.04
N SER A 55 -17.21 -24.28 -4.65
CA SER A 55 -18.67 -24.11 -4.49
C SER A 55 -19.15 -24.39 -3.06
N SER A 56 -18.39 -25.18 -2.29
CA SER A 56 -18.61 -25.42 -0.86
C SER A 56 -17.98 -24.35 0.05
N GLY A 57 -17.42 -23.27 -0.53
CA GLY A 57 -16.83 -22.15 0.23
C GLY A 57 -15.37 -22.33 0.64
N HIS A 58 -14.75 -23.48 0.34
CA HIS A 58 -13.36 -23.76 0.74
C HIS A 58 -12.35 -23.14 -0.23
N THR A 59 -12.20 -21.82 -0.20
CA THR A 59 -11.31 -21.07 -1.10
C THR A 59 -9.84 -21.10 -0.71
N SER A 60 -9.50 -21.55 0.52
CA SER A 60 -8.11 -21.60 1.00
C SER A 60 -7.21 -22.53 0.19
N VAL A 61 -7.76 -23.53 -0.49
CA VAL A 61 -6.99 -24.41 -1.38
C VAL A 61 -6.30 -23.67 -2.52
N LEU A 62 -6.83 -22.52 -2.93
CA LEU A 62 -6.21 -21.68 -3.96
C LEU A 62 -4.89 -21.05 -3.49
N GLU A 63 -4.63 -20.96 -2.18
CA GLU A 63 -3.41 -20.36 -1.64
C GLU A 63 -2.15 -21.21 -1.94
N HIS A 64 -2.31 -22.47 -2.36
CA HIS A 64 -1.20 -23.33 -2.77
C HIS A 64 -0.67 -23.02 -4.18
N CYS A 65 -1.38 -22.23 -4.98
CA CYS A 65 -0.93 -21.76 -6.30
C CYS A 65 -0.50 -20.30 -6.22
N TYR A 66 0.68 -19.99 -6.75
CA TYR A 66 1.20 -18.62 -6.88
C TYR A 66 1.25 -18.18 -8.34
N VAL A 67 1.03 -16.89 -8.56
CA VAL A 67 1.12 -16.25 -9.87
C VAL A 67 2.09 -15.07 -9.84
N ASN A 68 2.72 -14.81 -10.98
CA ASN A 68 3.54 -13.63 -11.22
C ASN A 68 2.93 -12.82 -12.36
N LEU A 69 2.79 -11.54 -12.13
CA LEU A 69 2.21 -10.57 -13.05
C LEU A 69 3.21 -9.47 -13.36
N SER A 70 3.19 -8.94 -14.59
CA SER A 70 3.76 -7.63 -14.91
C SER A 70 2.64 -6.66 -15.24
N PHE A 71 2.79 -5.43 -14.75
CA PHE A 71 1.96 -4.29 -15.11
C PHE A 71 2.84 -3.30 -15.84
N GLU A 72 2.46 -2.93 -17.06
CA GLU A 72 3.25 -2.08 -17.94
C GLU A 72 2.43 -0.90 -18.43
N ASN A 73 3.04 0.29 -18.35
CA ASN A 73 2.43 1.56 -18.76
C ASN A 73 1.06 1.82 -18.12
N VAL A 74 0.81 1.28 -16.93
CA VAL A 74 -0.39 1.59 -16.14
C VAL A 74 -0.20 2.92 -15.42
N SER A 75 -1.30 3.60 -15.10
CA SER A 75 -1.22 4.84 -14.34
C SER A 75 -0.71 4.61 -12.91
N VAL A 76 -0.13 5.64 -12.30
CA VAL A 76 0.18 5.62 -10.85
C VAL A 76 -1.09 5.48 -10.01
N LEU A 77 -2.23 5.92 -10.53
CA LEU A 77 -3.54 5.66 -9.92
C LEU A 77 -3.81 4.15 -9.80
N ALA A 78 -3.58 3.39 -10.87
CA ALA A 78 -3.72 1.94 -10.86
C ALA A 78 -2.66 1.26 -9.97
N GLU A 79 -1.41 1.74 -9.99
CA GLU A 79 -0.38 1.26 -9.07
C GLU A 79 -0.80 1.43 -7.62
N GLN A 80 -1.27 2.65 -7.24
CA GLN A 80 -1.68 2.95 -5.86
C GLN A 80 -2.83 2.03 -5.40
N PHE A 81 -3.83 1.79 -6.26
CA PHE A 81 -4.91 0.88 -5.97
C PHE A 81 -4.40 -0.56 -5.72
N LEU A 82 -3.49 -1.03 -6.55
CA LEU A 82 -2.99 -2.41 -6.49
C LEU A 82 -2.07 -2.66 -5.28
N ILE A 83 -1.20 -1.71 -4.93
CA ILE A 83 -0.27 -1.91 -3.80
C ILE A 83 -0.93 -1.97 -2.42
N GLU A 84 -2.24 -1.71 -2.32
CA GLU A 84 -3.02 -1.84 -1.10
C GLU A 84 -3.36 -3.29 -0.75
N PHE A 85 -3.27 -4.22 -1.71
CA PHE A 85 -3.55 -5.64 -1.49
C PHE A 85 -2.45 -6.32 -0.67
N ARG A 86 -2.74 -6.60 0.60
CA ARG A 86 -1.76 -7.01 1.61
C ARG A 86 -1.12 -8.38 1.37
N LEU A 87 -1.83 -9.30 0.71
CA LEU A 87 -1.34 -10.65 0.44
C LEU A 87 -0.57 -10.74 -0.90
N ALA A 88 -0.33 -9.59 -1.53
CA ALA A 88 0.50 -9.49 -2.72
C ALA A 88 1.88 -8.89 -2.41
N SER A 89 2.85 -9.13 -3.28
CA SER A 89 4.20 -8.57 -3.23
C SER A 89 4.47 -7.75 -4.48
N PHE A 90 5.06 -6.57 -4.32
CA PHE A 90 5.26 -5.62 -5.40
C PHE A 90 6.70 -5.15 -5.49
N THR A 91 7.25 -5.08 -6.71
CA THR A 91 8.51 -4.40 -7.01
C THR A 91 8.23 -3.36 -8.08
N VAL A 92 8.19 -2.11 -7.62
CA VAL A 92 7.80 -0.94 -8.42
C VAL A 92 9.02 -0.13 -8.82
N LYS A 93 9.03 0.42 -10.04
CA LYS A 93 10.06 1.36 -10.52
C LYS A 93 10.16 2.57 -9.58
N SER A 94 11.35 2.86 -9.09
CA SER A 94 11.54 3.87 -8.05
C SER A 94 11.37 5.29 -8.56
N ARG A 95 10.37 5.98 -8.09
CA ARG A 95 10.12 7.41 -8.38
C ARG A 95 11.06 8.38 -7.63
N ARG A 96 11.97 7.84 -6.80
CA ARG A 96 12.99 8.64 -6.09
C ARG A 96 14.30 8.76 -6.86
N TYR A 97 14.56 7.81 -7.77
CA TYR A 97 15.86 7.67 -8.42
C TYR A 97 15.77 7.66 -9.95
N VAL A 98 14.64 7.22 -10.50
CA VAL A 98 14.45 7.15 -11.94
C VAL A 98 13.83 8.44 -12.44
N ASP A 99 14.23 8.86 -13.63
CA ASP A 99 13.66 9.98 -14.35
C ASP A 99 12.32 9.57 -14.99
N PHE A 100 11.31 10.42 -14.86
CA PHE A 100 9.97 10.21 -15.39
C PHE A 100 9.56 11.25 -16.45
N SER A 101 10.46 12.12 -16.90
CA SER A 101 10.20 13.10 -17.96
C SER A 101 9.64 12.47 -19.24
N GLY A 102 10.15 11.28 -19.61
CA GLY A 102 9.71 10.50 -20.75
C GLY A 102 8.72 9.36 -20.46
N ALA A 103 8.12 9.31 -19.27
CA ALA A 103 7.33 8.13 -18.85
C ALA A 103 6.01 7.94 -19.62
N GLY A 104 5.50 9.00 -20.25
CA GLY A 104 4.16 9.00 -20.83
C GLY A 104 3.05 9.01 -19.77
N TYR A 105 1.81 8.94 -20.22
CA TYR A 105 0.65 8.94 -19.32
C TYR A 105 -0.53 8.17 -19.92
N VAL A 106 -1.42 7.70 -19.05
CA VAL A 106 -2.72 7.12 -19.37
C VAL A 106 -3.74 8.25 -19.40
N ALA A 107 -4.47 8.37 -20.50
CA ALA A 107 -5.59 9.29 -20.61
C ALA A 107 -6.91 8.52 -20.42
N PRO A 108 -7.88 9.07 -19.68
CA PRO A 108 -9.24 8.55 -19.69
C PRO A 108 -9.84 8.60 -21.11
N ASP A 109 -10.79 7.72 -21.37
CA ASP A 109 -11.58 7.76 -22.61
C ASP A 109 -12.63 8.89 -22.51
N PHE A 110 -12.35 10.02 -23.16
CA PHE A 110 -13.27 11.14 -23.24
C PHE A 110 -14.15 11.02 -24.48
N SER A 111 -15.47 11.18 -24.30
CA SER A 111 -16.41 11.23 -25.41
C SER A 111 -16.39 12.57 -26.17
N ASP A 112 -16.00 13.66 -25.49
CA ASP A 112 -15.81 14.99 -26.07
C ASP A 112 -14.33 15.22 -26.40
N PRO A 113 -13.98 15.46 -27.70
CA PRO A 113 -12.60 15.79 -28.09
C PRO A 113 -12.03 17.02 -27.38
N ALA A 114 -12.88 17.98 -26.97
CA ALA A 114 -12.43 19.13 -26.23
C ALA A 114 -12.01 18.82 -24.79
N GLN A 115 -12.63 17.82 -24.15
CA GLN A 115 -12.19 17.29 -22.86
C GLN A 115 -10.81 16.61 -23.02
N ALA A 116 -10.64 15.76 -24.04
CA ALA A 116 -9.38 15.09 -24.32
C ALA A 116 -8.23 16.09 -24.56
N ALA A 117 -8.49 17.13 -25.36
CA ALA A 117 -7.51 18.19 -25.64
C ALA A 117 -7.14 18.99 -24.40
N ALA A 118 -8.12 19.35 -23.55
CA ALA A 118 -7.88 20.07 -22.30
C ALA A 118 -7.06 19.22 -21.31
N PHE A 119 -7.37 17.93 -21.17
CA PHE A 119 -6.64 16.99 -20.35
C PHE A 119 -5.17 16.86 -20.82
N ASP A 120 -4.96 16.61 -22.13
CA ASP A 120 -3.62 16.45 -22.73
C ASP A 120 -2.77 17.72 -22.53
N ALA A 121 -3.34 18.89 -22.76
CA ALA A 121 -2.65 20.16 -22.55
C ALA A 121 -2.22 20.36 -21.09
N ALA A 122 -3.10 20.05 -20.14
CA ALA A 122 -2.80 20.16 -18.72
C ALA A 122 -1.69 19.19 -18.31
N VAL A 123 -1.78 17.92 -18.72
CA VAL A 123 -0.78 16.90 -18.38
C VAL A 123 0.59 17.26 -18.95
N ARG A 124 0.68 17.70 -20.22
CA ARG A 124 1.95 18.14 -20.83
C ARG A 124 2.55 19.33 -20.09
N ALA A 125 1.72 20.28 -19.68
CA ALA A 125 2.20 21.44 -18.89
C ALA A 125 2.74 21.01 -17.53
N LEU A 126 2.11 20.03 -16.86
CA LEU A 126 2.58 19.49 -15.58
C LEU A 126 3.93 18.76 -15.73
N PHE A 127 4.11 17.97 -16.79
CA PHE A 127 5.41 17.38 -17.11
C PHE A 127 6.47 18.44 -17.38
N GLY A 128 6.13 19.52 -18.10
CA GLY A 128 7.03 20.66 -18.32
C GLY A 128 7.46 21.33 -17.00
N ILE A 129 6.54 21.44 -16.02
CA ILE A 129 6.90 21.95 -14.68
C ILE A 129 7.86 20.98 -13.97
N TYR A 130 7.62 19.67 -14.06
CA TYR A 130 8.52 18.65 -13.50
C TYR A 130 9.93 18.79 -14.09
N ASP A 131 10.06 18.93 -15.41
CA ASP A 131 11.35 19.11 -16.10
C ASP A 131 12.05 20.41 -15.67
N GLU A 132 11.32 21.50 -15.52
CA GLU A 132 11.86 22.77 -15.02
C GLU A 132 12.39 22.68 -13.59
N LEU A 133 11.66 21.96 -12.70
CA LEU A 133 12.11 21.71 -11.33
C LEU A 133 13.40 20.89 -11.30
N GLU A 134 13.49 19.84 -12.10
CA GLU A 134 14.71 19.02 -12.22
C GLU A 134 15.88 19.84 -12.79
N ALA A 135 15.65 20.62 -13.84
CA ALA A 135 16.66 21.51 -14.43
C ALA A 135 17.18 22.57 -13.44
N ALA A 136 16.32 23.05 -12.52
CA ALA A 136 16.70 23.93 -11.43
C ALA A 136 17.48 23.22 -10.31
N GLY A 137 17.62 21.89 -10.38
CA GLY A 137 18.32 21.06 -9.41
C GLY A 137 17.48 20.69 -8.18
N VAL A 138 16.15 20.69 -8.29
CA VAL A 138 15.27 20.08 -7.30
C VAL A 138 15.44 18.56 -7.38
N PRO A 139 15.66 17.83 -6.27
CA PRO A 139 15.78 16.37 -6.29
C PRO A 139 14.56 15.70 -6.91
N LYS A 140 14.76 14.63 -7.68
CA LYS A 140 13.67 13.82 -8.29
C LYS A 140 12.63 13.35 -7.26
N GLU A 141 13.07 13.06 -6.06
CA GLU A 141 12.22 12.70 -4.92
C GLU A 141 11.15 13.77 -4.61
N ASP A 142 11.46 15.05 -4.85
CA ASP A 142 10.61 16.20 -4.56
C ASP A 142 9.96 16.75 -5.84
N ALA A 143 10.69 16.83 -6.96
CA ALA A 143 10.14 17.26 -8.24
C ALA A 143 8.92 16.43 -8.66
N ARG A 144 8.92 15.12 -8.40
CA ARG A 144 7.80 14.21 -8.72
C ARG A 144 6.47 14.59 -8.06
N PHE A 145 6.46 15.48 -7.06
CA PHE A 145 5.24 15.87 -6.37
C PHE A 145 4.26 16.64 -7.28
N VAL A 146 4.76 17.22 -8.37
CA VAL A 146 3.91 17.88 -9.38
C VAL A 146 3.44 16.92 -10.47
N LEU A 147 3.91 15.66 -10.50
CA LEU A 147 3.46 14.69 -11.49
C LEU A 147 2.03 14.22 -11.20
N PRO A 148 1.15 14.25 -12.24
CA PRO A 148 -0.23 13.82 -12.10
C PRO A 148 -0.36 12.30 -12.03
N TYR A 149 -1.37 11.78 -11.35
CA TYR A 149 -1.58 10.34 -11.13
C TYR A 149 -1.81 9.52 -12.42
N CYS A 150 -2.02 10.20 -13.54
CA CYS A 150 -2.07 9.55 -14.87
C CYS A 150 -0.69 9.13 -15.39
N PHE A 151 0.44 9.59 -14.83
CA PHE A 151 1.75 9.21 -15.39
C PHE A 151 2.00 7.71 -15.27
N CYS A 152 2.74 7.15 -16.26
CA CYS A 152 2.92 5.71 -16.39
C CYS A 152 3.87 5.14 -15.33
N SER A 153 3.49 4.02 -14.78
CA SER A 153 4.28 3.17 -13.91
C SER A 153 4.42 1.76 -14.46
N ASN A 154 5.49 1.08 -14.07
CA ASN A 154 5.78 -0.31 -14.43
C ASN A 154 6.21 -1.06 -13.17
N PHE A 155 5.67 -2.26 -12.96
CA PHE A 155 5.99 -3.06 -11.78
C PHE A 155 5.70 -4.54 -11.94
N PHE A 156 6.40 -5.35 -11.16
CA PHE A 156 6.09 -6.75 -10.96
C PHE A 156 5.22 -6.95 -9.72
N CYS A 157 4.32 -7.93 -9.82
CA CYS A 157 3.46 -8.34 -8.74
C CYS A 157 3.44 -9.87 -8.61
N SER A 158 3.48 -10.39 -7.39
CA SER A 158 3.32 -11.81 -7.11
C SER A 158 2.30 -11.99 -6.00
N MET A 159 1.40 -12.96 -6.17
CA MET A 159 0.38 -13.30 -5.16
C MET A 159 -0.05 -14.75 -5.27
N ASN A 160 -0.71 -15.26 -4.24
CA ASN A 160 -1.39 -16.55 -4.36
C ASN A 160 -2.68 -16.42 -5.18
N ALA A 161 -3.19 -17.53 -5.68
CA ALA A 161 -4.35 -17.52 -6.58
C ALA A 161 -5.66 -17.08 -5.90
N ARG A 162 -5.80 -17.21 -4.57
CA ARG A 162 -6.96 -16.69 -3.84
C ARG A 162 -6.96 -15.17 -3.86
N GLU A 163 -5.79 -14.54 -3.64
CA GLU A 163 -5.64 -13.08 -3.72
C GLU A 163 -5.80 -12.58 -5.16
N LEU A 164 -5.35 -13.35 -6.17
CA LEU A 164 -5.61 -13.00 -7.57
C LEU A 164 -7.10 -12.93 -7.87
N VAL A 165 -7.88 -13.92 -7.44
CA VAL A 165 -9.35 -13.91 -7.60
C VAL A 165 -9.97 -12.70 -6.89
N HIS A 166 -9.48 -12.35 -5.70
CA HIS A 166 -9.92 -11.14 -4.99
C HIS A 166 -9.60 -9.87 -5.77
N VAL A 167 -8.35 -9.71 -6.22
CA VAL A 167 -7.89 -8.54 -7.00
C VAL A 167 -8.71 -8.37 -8.29
N MET A 168 -8.90 -9.46 -9.07
CA MET A 168 -9.69 -9.40 -10.31
C MET A 168 -11.12 -8.91 -10.07
N ASN A 169 -11.76 -9.42 -9.01
CA ASN A 169 -13.13 -9.01 -8.68
C ASN A 169 -13.21 -7.57 -8.13
N GLU A 170 -12.24 -7.13 -7.32
CA GLU A 170 -12.16 -5.74 -6.83
C GLU A 170 -11.93 -4.74 -7.96
N LEU A 171 -11.09 -5.09 -8.93
CA LEU A 171 -10.85 -4.27 -10.12
C LEU A 171 -12.12 -4.15 -11.00
N THR A 172 -12.84 -5.26 -11.17
CA THR A 172 -13.94 -5.34 -12.15
C THR A 172 -15.29 -4.96 -11.57
N TYR A 173 -15.59 -5.36 -10.34
CA TYR A 173 -16.91 -5.22 -9.71
C TYR A 173 -16.90 -4.42 -8.41
N GLY A 174 -15.74 -4.37 -7.70
CA GLY A 174 -15.56 -3.72 -6.41
C GLY A 174 -15.16 -2.26 -6.53
N ARG A 175 -14.28 -1.81 -5.63
CA ARG A 175 -13.82 -0.41 -5.54
C ARG A 175 -13.21 0.15 -6.84
N GLY A 176 -12.56 -0.71 -7.62
CA GLY A 176 -11.93 -0.33 -8.89
C GLY A 176 -12.91 -0.13 -10.05
N SER A 177 -14.14 -0.66 -9.95
CA SER A 177 -15.09 -0.72 -11.07
C SER A 177 -15.52 0.64 -11.63
N GLY A 178 -15.44 1.69 -10.80
CA GLY A 178 -15.74 3.07 -11.20
C GLY A 178 -14.64 3.75 -12.02
N ILE A 179 -13.45 3.12 -12.16
CA ILE A 179 -12.32 3.66 -12.91
C ILE A 179 -12.08 2.75 -14.13
N PRO A 180 -12.31 3.24 -15.37
CA PRO A 180 -12.26 2.42 -16.59
C PRO A 180 -10.96 1.62 -16.76
N GLU A 181 -9.80 2.22 -16.47
CA GLU A 181 -8.50 1.53 -16.54
C GLU A 181 -8.45 0.32 -15.59
N LEU A 182 -8.87 0.49 -14.34
CA LEU A 182 -8.86 -0.59 -13.34
C LEU A 182 -9.76 -1.74 -13.77
N ARG A 183 -10.97 -1.41 -14.27
CA ARG A 183 -11.90 -2.41 -14.80
C ARG A 183 -11.32 -3.14 -16.00
N ALA A 184 -10.68 -2.44 -16.94
CA ALA A 184 -10.04 -3.04 -18.10
C ALA A 184 -8.90 -3.99 -17.72
N LEU A 185 -8.07 -3.63 -16.71
CA LEU A 185 -7.05 -4.52 -16.16
C LEU A 185 -7.65 -5.78 -15.52
N GLY A 186 -8.74 -5.64 -14.79
CA GLY A 186 -9.47 -6.77 -14.20
C GLY A 186 -10.02 -7.72 -15.26
N GLU A 187 -10.69 -7.18 -16.30
CA GLU A 187 -11.20 -7.98 -17.43
C GLU A 187 -10.08 -8.67 -18.20
N SER A 188 -8.94 -7.99 -18.41
CA SER A 188 -7.78 -8.58 -19.05
C SER A 188 -7.23 -9.78 -18.23
N LEU A 189 -7.17 -9.67 -16.92
CA LEU A 189 -6.76 -10.78 -16.04
C LEU A 189 -7.76 -11.94 -16.09
N PHE A 190 -9.08 -11.66 -16.08
CA PHE A 190 -10.09 -12.70 -16.26
C PHE A 190 -9.92 -13.45 -17.58
N ALA A 191 -9.74 -12.75 -18.68
CA ALA A 191 -9.52 -13.37 -20.00
C ALA A 191 -8.27 -14.24 -20.05
N GLN A 192 -7.16 -13.79 -19.44
CA GLN A 192 -5.93 -14.59 -19.34
C GLN A 192 -6.10 -15.81 -18.44
N CYS A 193 -6.87 -15.70 -17.35
CA CYS A 193 -7.20 -16.84 -16.50
C CYS A 193 -8.14 -17.82 -17.22
N GLU A 194 -9.17 -17.35 -17.92
CA GLU A 194 -10.05 -18.20 -18.71
C GLU A 194 -9.28 -19.05 -19.74
N ALA A 195 -8.25 -18.47 -20.36
CA ALA A 195 -7.42 -19.15 -21.33
C ALA A 195 -6.41 -20.17 -20.75
N ARG A 196 -5.86 -19.91 -19.55
CA ARG A 196 -4.72 -20.65 -18.99
C ARG A 196 -5.02 -21.42 -17.71
N LEU A 197 -5.91 -20.90 -16.87
CA LEU A 197 -6.24 -21.37 -15.52
C LEU A 197 -7.75 -21.17 -15.26
N PRO A 198 -8.63 -21.86 -16.02
CA PRO A 198 -10.06 -21.55 -16.04
C PRO A 198 -10.74 -21.68 -14.67
N PHE A 199 -10.20 -22.49 -13.79
CA PHE A 199 -10.67 -22.63 -12.41
C PHE A 199 -10.39 -21.41 -11.53
N LEU A 200 -9.60 -20.43 -12.00
CA LEU A 200 -9.34 -19.14 -11.34
C LEU A 200 -10.22 -18.00 -11.89
N ALA A 201 -10.88 -18.17 -13.02
CA ALA A 201 -11.74 -17.14 -13.61
C ALA A 201 -13.10 -17.04 -12.86
N LEU A 202 -13.04 -16.87 -11.55
CA LEU A 202 -14.18 -16.84 -10.64
C LEU A 202 -14.77 -15.45 -10.53
N ARG A 203 -15.74 -15.14 -11.37
CA ARG A 203 -16.49 -13.86 -11.34
C ARG A 203 -17.55 -13.90 -10.23
N LYS A 204 -17.54 -12.90 -9.35
CA LYS A 204 -18.43 -12.81 -8.17
C LYS A 204 -19.06 -11.40 -8.06
N PRO A 205 -19.78 -10.93 -9.07
CA PRO A 205 -20.31 -9.56 -9.09
C PRO A 205 -21.24 -9.28 -7.91
N GLU A 206 -22.00 -10.26 -7.44
CA GLU A 206 -22.92 -10.12 -6.30
C GLU A 206 -22.22 -9.94 -4.95
N VAL A 207 -20.99 -10.48 -4.83
CA VAL A 207 -20.16 -10.37 -3.60
C VAL A 207 -19.40 -9.07 -3.55
N TYR A 208 -18.87 -8.63 -4.71
CA TYR A 208 -17.98 -7.47 -4.82
C TYR A 208 -18.70 -6.21 -5.33
N ARG A 209 -20.03 -6.24 -5.47
CA ARG A 209 -20.78 -5.06 -5.91
C ARG A 209 -20.43 -3.88 -5.03
N ARG A 210 -19.94 -2.81 -5.66
CA ARG A 210 -19.70 -1.54 -4.97
C ARG A 210 -21.02 -1.06 -4.35
N THR A 211 -21.01 -0.87 -3.02
CA THR A 211 -22.12 -0.19 -2.35
C THR A 211 -22.04 1.29 -2.65
N PRO A 212 -23.18 1.97 -2.85
CA PRO A 212 -23.17 3.43 -2.96
C PRO A 212 -22.52 4.06 -1.74
N ASP A 213 -21.73 5.10 -1.95
CA ASP A 213 -21.16 5.87 -0.87
C ASP A 213 -22.29 6.51 -0.05
N TRP A 214 -22.24 6.31 1.26
CA TRP A 214 -23.16 6.93 2.17
C TRP A 214 -22.42 7.94 3.02
N THR A 215 -22.89 9.19 3.02
CA THR A 215 -22.34 10.28 3.81
C THR A 215 -23.44 10.85 4.70
N PRO A 216 -23.22 10.99 6.02
CA PRO A 216 -24.18 11.65 6.88
C PRO A 216 -24.51 13.06 6.38
N GLN A 217 -25.79 13.44 6.44
CA GLN A 217 -26.25 14.74 5.94
C GLN A 217 -25.57 15.95 6.60
N ALA A 218 -25.15 15.79 7.86
CA ALA A 218 -24.41 16.80 8.64
C ALA A 218 -22.88 16.60 8.64
N ALA A 219 -22.34 15.72 7.77
CA ALA A 219 -20.91 15.49 7.74
C ALA A 219 -20.14 16.75 7.34
N GLN A 220 -19.13 17.07 8.11
CA GLN A 220 -18.21 18.19 7.83
C GLN A 220 -16.91 17.63 7.23
N PRO A 221 -16.25 18.36 6.32
CA PRO A 221 -14.92 17.99 5.86
C PRO A 221 -13.95 17.87 7.04
N LEU A 222 -13.15 16.79 7.04
CA LEU A 222 -12.11 16.62 8.03
C LEU A 222 -11.04 17.72 7.85
N VAL A 223 -10.82 18.50 8.90
CA VAL A 223 -9.70 19.46 9.02
C VAL A 223 -8.87 18.97 10.19
N PRO A 224 -7.80 18.20 9.96
CA PRO A 224 -6.95 17.72 11.03
C PRO A 224 -6.24 18.88 11.74
N ASP A 225 -6.31 18.91 13.06
CA ASP A 225 -5.63 19.91 13.89
C ASP A 225 -4.15 19.60 14.04
N GLU A 226 -3.79 18.29 14.00
CA GLU A 226 -2.44 17.80 14.20
C GLU A 226 -1.97 16.94 13.02
N PRO A 227 -0.67 16.95 12.71
CA PRO A 227 -0.12 16.10 11.64
C PRO A 227 -0.30 14.61 11.91
N VAL A 228 -0.26 14.19 13.19
CA VAL A 228 -0.52 12.81 13.62
C VAL A 228 -1.30 12.81 14.93
N THR A 229 -2.42 12.14 14.95
CA THR A 229 -3.26 11.96 16.13
C THR A 229 -3.36 10.49 16.52
N VAL A 230 -3.15 10.17 17.79
CA VAL A 230 -3.43 8.82 18.35
C VAL A 230 -4.90 8.75 18.73
N LEU A 231 -5.71 8.08 17.92
CA LEU A 231 -7.17 7.95 18.16
C LEU A 231 -7.49 6.84 19.16
N SER A 232 -6.67 5.81 19.23
CA SER A 232 -6.82 4.70 20.17
C SER A 232 -5.46 4.11 20.51
N ALA A 233 -5.27 3.77 21.77
CA ALA A 233 -4.06 3.15 22.27
C ALA A 233 -4.39 1.98 23.21
N ALA A 234 -3.57 0.94 23.18
CA ALA A 234 -3.66 -0.16 24.15
C ALA A 234 -3.31 0.36 25.55
N GLN A 235 -4.22 0.19 26.50
CA GLN A 235 -3.93 0.44 27.92
C GLN A 235 -2.94 -0.59 28.44
N ASP A 236 -2.00 -0.18 29.30
CA ASP A 236 -1.00 -1.03 29.94
C ASP A 236 -0.27 -1.93 28.93
N ALA A 237 0.15 -1.36 27.79
CA ALA A 237 0.68 -2.11 26.65
C ALA A 237 1.88 -2.99 27.02
N GLY A 238 2.81 -2.45 27.81
CA GLY A 238 3.97 -3.19 28.28
C GLY A 238 3.58 -4.42 29.12
N ARG A 239 2.61 -4.25 30.03
CA ARG A 239 2.08 -5.35 30.83
C ARG A 239 1.38 -6.41 29.98
N LYS A 240 0.47 -6.02 29.08
CA LYS A 240 -0.23 -6.96 28.17
C LYS A 240 0.75 -7.83 27.38
N ILE A 241 1.83 -7.24 26.88
CA ILE A 241 2.87 -7.95 26.13
C ILE A 241 3.61 -8.94 27.04
N CYS A 242 3.95 -8.53 28.26
CA CYS A 242 4.61 -9.39 29.23
C CYS A 242 3.69 -10.53 29.70
N ASP A 243 2.42 -10.25 29.96
CA ASP A 243 1.41 -11.25 30.32
C ASP A 243 1.23 -12.28 29.20
N ALA A 244 1.17 -11.84 27.94
CA ALA A 244 1.12 -12.73 26.79
C ALA A 244 2.36 -13.66 26.70
N TYR A 245 3.54 -13.15 27.06
CA TYR A 245 4.75 -13.95 27.14
C TYR A 245 4.67 -15.04 28.23
N LEU A 246 4.17 -14.68 29.42
CA LEU A 246 4.01 -15.61 30.54
C LEU A 246 2.97 -16.68 30.20
N LEU A 247 1.79 -16.26 29.75
CA LEU A 247 0.69 -17.17 29.36
C LEU A 247 1.11 -18.16 28.27
N ALA A 248 1.88 -17.72 27.28
CA ALA A 248 2.39 -18.61 26.23
C ALA A 248 3.35 -19.69 26.77
N ARG A 249 3.78 -19.61 28.03
CA ARG A 249 4.63 -20.57 28.73
C ARG A 249 3.91 -21.34 29.82
N GLY A 250 2.59 -21.20 29.91
CA GLY A 250 1.80 -21.80 30.98
C GLY A 250 2.04 -21.18 32.36
N LEU A 251 2.55 -19.96 32.41
CA LEU A 251 2.76 -19.21 33.64
C LEU A 251 1.63 -18.22 33.86
N ALA A 252 1.21 -18.07 35.13
CA ALA A 252 0.21 -17.09 35.47
C ALA A 252 0.75 -15.65 35.30
N PRO A 253 -0.05 -14.71 34.76
CA PRO A 253 0.30 -13.29 34.77
C PRO A 253 0.59 -12.82 36.21
N GLN A 254 1.66 -12.07 36.37
CA GLN A 254 2.03 -11.46 37.63
C GLN A 254 2.63 -10.07 37.41
N PRO A 255 2.48 -9.15 38.36
CA PRO A 255 3.14 -7.86 38.28
C PRO A 255 4.66 -8.04 38.21
N LEU A 256 5.27 -7.43 37.17
CA LEU A 256 6.70 -7.33 37.05
C LEU A 256 7.15 -5.95 37.55
N ARG A 257 8.34 -5.89 38.13
CA ARG A 257 9.00 -4.60 38.40
C ARG A 257 9.32 -3.91 37.08
N GLU A 258 9.47 -2.60 37.11
CA GLU A 258 9.72 -1.81 35.88
C GLU A 258 10.99 -2.25 35.14
N ASP A 259 12.05 -2.58 35.89
CA ASP A 259 13.31 -3.09 35.32
C ASP A 259 13.10 -4.46 34.65
N GLU A 260 12.39 -5.38 35.29
CA GLU A 260 12.08 -6.72 34.75
C GLU A 260 11.19 -6.63 33.48
N GLN A 261 10.16 -5.77 33.54
CA GLN A 261 9.31 -5.51 32.37
C GLN A 261 10.15 -4.95 31.21
N THR A 262 11.01 -3.98 31.48
CA THR A 262 11.87 -3.37 30.46
C THR A 262 12.81 -4.40 29.81
N GLU A 263 13.48 -5.25 30.61
CA GLU A 263 14.38 -6.28 30.09
C GLU A 263 13.62 -7.35 29.30
N LEU A 264 12.42 -7.73 29.73
CA LEU A 264 11.58 -8.64 28.99
C LEU A 264 11.16 -8.03 27.64
N LEU A 265 10.70 -6.77 27.61
CA LEU A 265 10.36 -6.08 26.37
C LEU A 265 11.54 -6.00 25.40
N LYS A 266 12.75 -5.64 25.87
CA LYS A 266 13.97 -5.65 25.04
C LYS A 266 14.26 -7.05 24.47
N THR A 267 14.12 -8.08 25.31
CA THR A 267 14.31 -9.47 24.90
C THR A 267 13.31 -9.87 23.79
N LEU A 268 12.04 -9.47 23.91
CA LEU A 268 11.01 -9.75 22.91
C LEU A 268 11.27 -8.99 21.61
N LEU A 269 11.68 -7.72 21.69
CA LEU A 269 12.02 -6.90 20.52
C LEU A 269 13.24 -7.45 19.74
N ALA A 270 14.16 -8.12 20.41
CA ALA A 270 15.32 -8.74 19.77
C ALA A 270 15.00 -10.05 19.01
N ARG A 271 13.84 -10.67 19.26
CA ARG A 271 13.45 -11.96 18.63
C ARG A 271 13.05 -11.77 17.16
N PRO A 272 13.31 -12.79 16.32
CA PRO A 272 12.81 -12.79 14.93
C PRO A 272 11.28 -12.80 14.87
N ARG A 273 10.62 -13.58 15.73
CA ARG A 273 9.16 -13.71 15.85
C ARG A 273 8.69 -13.01 17.13
N ARG A 274 7.78 -12.05 17.01
CA ARG A 274 7.36 -11.12 18.07
C ARG A 274 5.84 -11.11 18.27
N ARG A 275 5.22 -12.30 18.35
CA ARG A 275 3.75 -12.42 18.45
C ARG A 275 3.16 -11.80 19.71
N GLU A 276 3.94 -11.75 20.78
CA GLU A 276 3.55 -11.10 22.03
C GLU A 276 3.28 -9.60 21.83
N LEU A 277 4.04 -8.93 20.95
CA LEU A 277 3.83 -7.51 20.65
C LEU A 277 2.52 -7.25 19.90
N GLU A 278 1.95 -8.25 19.25
CA GLU A 278 0.69 -8.12 18.51
C GLU A 278 -0.52 -7.97 19.44
N GLN A 279 -0.36 -8.19 20.76
CA GLN A 279 -1.41 -8.02 21.77
C GLN A 279 -1.70 -6.56 22.12
N ALA A 280 -0.87 -5.62 21.69
CA ALA A 280 -1.09 -4.18 21.87
C ALA A 280 -1.27 -3.50 20.50
N SER A 281 -2.39 -2.81 20.30
CA SER A 281 -2.74 -2.15 19.03
C SER A 281 -3.01 -0.66 19.23
N TYR A 282 -2.73 0.13 18.19
CA TYR A 282 -2.81 1.59 18.17
C TYR A 282 -3.44 2.05 16.88
N THR A 283 -4.40 2.97 16.95
CA THR A 283 -5.03 3.59 15.79
C THR A 283 -4.50 5.01 15.62
N LEU A 284 -3.93 5.29 14.47
CA LEU A 284 -3.32 6.57 14.11
C LEU A 284 -4.07 7.22 12.97
N LEU A 285 -4.32 8.52 13.09
CA LEU A 285 -4.74 9.39 12.00
C LEU A 285 -3.53 10.26 11.58
N PHE A 286 -3.06 10.08 10.35
CA PHE A 286 -2.17 11.03 9.71
C PHE A 286 -3.03 12.11 9.06
N GLY A 287 -2.92 13.35 9.52
CA GLY A 287 -3.80 14.45 9.13
C GLY A 287 -3.64 14.90 7.68
N GLY A 288 -2.46 14.70 7.09
CA GLY A 288 -2.19 15.07 5.71
C GLY A 288 -0.91 14.43 5.19
N LEU A 289 -0.99 13.21 4.69
CA LEU A 289 0.11 12.60 3.94
C LEU A 289 -0.05 12.90 2.46
N SER A 290 1.05 13.25 1.78
CA SER A 290 1.03 13.32 0.33
C SER A 290 0.70 11.94 -0.26
N LEU A 291 0.10 11.93 -1.45
CA LEU A 291 -0.13 10.69 -2.20
C LEU A 291 1.20 9.96 -2.47
N ALA A 292 2.31 10.69 -2.59
CA ALA A 292 3.65 10.11 -2.67
C ALA A 292 4.08 9.42 -1.37
N ALA A 293 3.79 10.00 -0.21
CA ALA A 293 4.11 9.38 1.09
C ALA A 293 3.17 8.21 1.42
N LEU A 294 1.90 8.28 1.01
CA LEU A 294 0.93 7.19 1.13
C LEU A 294 1.47 5.89 0.51
N THR A 295 2.15 5.95 -0.65
CA THR A 295 2.76 4.75 -1.27
C THR A 295 3.82 4.09 -0.39
N HIS A 296 4.46 4.84 0.51
CA HIS A 296 5.43 4.27 1.46
C HIS A 296 4.74 3.65 2.68
N LEU A 297 3.59 4.20 3.08
CA LEU A 297 2.80 3.66 4.19
C LEU A 297 2.10 2.36 3.78
N THR A 298 1.49 2.29 2.61
CA THR A 298 0.77 1.10 2.10
C THR A 298 1.65 -0.16 2.00
N ARG A 299 2.97 -0.01 1.90
CA ARG A 299 3.91 -1.15 1.87
C ARG A 299 4.06 -1.88 3.21
N HIS A 300 3.54 -1.31 4.30
CA HIS A 300 3.48 -1.96 5.61
C HIS A 300 2.24 -2.87 5.68
N ARG A 301 2.39 -4.14 5.28
CA ARG A 301 1.28 -5.07 5.02
C ARG A 301 0.53 -5.54 6.25
N MET A 302 1.17 -5.50 7.44
CA MET A 302 0.56 -5.99 8.70
C MET A 302 -0.25 -4.92 9.42
N GLN A 303 -0.62 -3.85 8.73
CA GLN A 303 -1.52 -2.80 9.23
C GLN A 303 -2.96 -2.99 8.75
N SER A 304 -3.90 -2.40 9.46
CA SER A 304 -5.28 -2.20 9.00
C SER A 304 -5.41 -0.76 8.49
N LEU A 305 -5.03 -0.56 7.23
CA LEU A 305 -5.15 0.72 6.54
C LEU A 305 -6.57 0.90 6.01
N CYS A 306 -7.19 2.07 6.30
CA CYS A 306 -8.36 2.54 5.57
C CYS A 306 -7.87 3.41 4.41
N PRO A 307 -7.87 2.89 3.17
CA PRO A 307 -7.39 3.67 2.03
C PRO A 307 -8.27 4.90 1.82
N PRO A 308 -7.68 6.08 1.61
CA PRO A 308 -8.46 7.27 1.30
C PRO A 308 -9.22 7.09 -0.02
N GLN A 309 -10.48 7.45 -0.02
CA GLN A 309 -11.28 7.45 -1.25
C GLN A 309 -10.88 8.65 -2.10
N LEU A 310 -10.12 8.42 -3.17
CA LEU A 310 -9.49 9.49 -3.94
C LEU A 310 -10.53 10.44 -4.55
N LEU A 311 -11.62 9.91 -5.13
CA LEU A 311 -12.71 10.73 -5.71
C LEU A 311 -13.27 11.78 -4.75
N GLN A 312 -13.30 11.48 -3.45
CA GLN A 312 -13.85 12.37 -2.40
C GLN A 312 -12.78 13.27 -1.78
N ASN A 313 -11.51 13.03 -2.08
CA ASN A 313 -10.36 13.75 -1.53
C ASN A 313 -9.62 14.59 -2.58
N ILE A 314 -10.23 14.87 -3.74
CA ILE A 314 -9.63 15.71 -4.77
C ILE A 314 -9.62 17.18 -4.30
N ARG A 315 -8.48 17.62 -3.79
CA ARG A 315 -8.27 18.97 -3.25
C ARG A 315 -6.94 19.53 -3.74
N TYR A 316 -6.98 20.52 -4.63
CA TYR A 316 -5.77 21.13 -5.21
C TYR A 316 -5.17 22.24 -4.34
N ASP A 317 -5.87 22.66 -3.28
CA ASP A 317 -5.44 23.63 -2.29
C ASP A 317 -4.63 23.05 -1.13
N ARG A 318 -4.52 21.70 -1.05
CA ARG A 318 -3.82 20.98 0.02
C ARG A 318 -2.69 20.12 -0.56
N TYR A 319 -1.47 20.55 -0.35
CA TYR A 319 -0.28 19.84 -0.85
C TYR A 319 0.95 20.14 0.01
N VAL A 320 1.92 19.25 -0.09
CA VAL A 320 3.21 19.41 0.57
C VAL A 320 4.12 20.27 -0.30
N LEU A 321 4.82 21.22 0.28
CA LEU A 321 5.85 22.02 -0.39
C LEU A 321 7.24 21.63 0.15
N PRO A 322 8.07 20.92 -0.65
CA PRO A 322 9.40 20.50 -0.23
C PRO A 322 10.33 21.67 0.04
N GLN A 323 11.19 21.54 1.06
CA GLN A 323 12.19 22.57 1.35
C GLN A 323 13.17 22.76 0.18
N SER A 324 13.53 21.69 -0.53
CA SER A 324 14.41 21.77 -1.71
C SER A 324 13.86 22.70 -2.82
N VAL A 325 12.54 22.75 -2.98
CA VAL A 325 11.87 23.65 -3.94
C VAL A 325 12.05 25.11 -3.52
N ARG A 326 11.92 25.40 -2.22
CA ARG A 326 12.18 26.75 -1.67
C ARG A 326 13.65 27.15 -1.83
N ASP A 327 14.56 26.25 -1.47
CA ASP A 327 16.01 26.47 -1.56
C ASP A 327 16.48 26.76 -2.99
N LYS A 328 15.74 26.29 -3.99
CA LYS A 328 15.99 26.55 -5.41
C LYS A 328 15.21 27.74 -5.98
N GLY A 329 14.43 28.45 -5.17
CA GLY A 329 13.61 29.58 -5.61
C GLY A 329 12.46 29.20 -6.55
N MET A 330 12.06 27.93 -6.57
CA MET A 330 11.05 27.40 -7.49
C MET A 330 9.64 27.34 -6.90
N GLU A 331 9.41 27.94 -5.73
CA GLU A 331 8.13 27.85 -5.02
C GLU A 331 6.94 28.33 -5.87
N ALA A 332 7.04 29.47 -6.54
CA ALA A 332 5.95 29.98 -7.36
C ALA A 332 5.61 29.02 -8.52
N ARG A 333 6.64 28.46 -9.16
CA ARG A 333 6.46 27.50 -10.24
C ARG A 333 5.86 26.18 -9.76
N TYR A 334 6.31 25.70 -8.60
CA TYR A 334 5.74 24.51 -7.96
C TYR A 334 4.26 24.71 -7.62
N ARG A 335 3.87 25.82 -7.02
CA ARG A 335 2.48 26.14 -6.69
C ARG A 335 1.60 26.24 -7.94
N SER A 336 2.12 26.81 -9.02
CA SER A 336 1.40 26.92 -10.29
C SER A 336 0.99 25.56 -10.88
N ALA A 337 1.69 24.44 -10.53
CA ALA A 337 1.28 23.10 -10.94
C ALA A 337 -0.07 22.70 -10.32
N PHE A 338 -0.27 22.98 -9.03
CA PHE A 338 -1.51 22.65 -8.33
C PHE A 338 -2.67 23.53 -8.79
N GLU A 339 -2.40 24.80 -9.04
CA GLU A 339 -3.38 25.74 -9.62
C GLU A 339 -3.80 25.30 -11.02
N LEU A 340 -2.84 24.94 -11.87
CA LEU A 340 -3.09 24.42 -13.22
C LEU A 340 -3.92 23.14 -13.19
N ALA A 341 -3.55 22.17 -12.36
CA ALA A 341 -4.30 20.93 -12.23
C ALA A 341 -5.74 21.18 -11.73
N GLY A 342 -5.91 22.10 -10.77
CA GLY A 342 -7.22 22.52 -10.26
C GLY A 342 -8.08 23.19 -11.32
N GLN A 343 -7.51 24.09 -12.11
CA GLN A 343 -8.21 24.76 -13.22
C GLN A 343 -8.61 23.76 -14.31
N ALA A 344 -7.71 22.85 -14.67
CA ALA A 344 -8.00 21.81 -15.66
C ALA A 344 -9.12 20.87 -15.17
N ALA A 345 -9.10 20.46 -13.91
CA ALA A 345 -10.14 19.63 -13.32
C ALA A 345 -11.50 20.36 -13.31
N ALA A 346 -11.54 21.66 -12.97
CA ALA A 346 -12.74 22.48 -13.03
C ALA A 346 -13.28 22.57 -14.47
N GLN A 347 -12.41 22.88 -15.42
CA GLN A 347 -12.77 22.96 -16.83
C GLN A 347 -13.34 21.64 -17.38
N LEU A 348 -12.78 20.50 -16.99
CA LEU A 348 -13.28 19.18 -17.36
C LEU A 348 -14.65 18.91 -16.74
N ARG A 349 -14.83 19.25 -15.46
CA ARG A 349 -16.12 19.11 -14.77
C ARG A 349 -17.22 19.96 -15.40
N ASP A 350 -16.93 21.23 -15.73
CA ASP A 350 -17.85 22.13 -16.40
C ASP A 350 -18.28 21.63 -17.79
N ARG A 351 -17.42 20.83 -18.42
CA ARG A 351 -17.72 20.14 -19.69
C ARG A 351 -18.40 18.78 -19.51
N GLY A 352 -18.77 18.40 -18.28
CA GLY A 352 -19.46 17.14 -17.97
C GLY A 352 -18.57 15.90 -18.01
N ALA A 353 -17.26 16.02 -17.81
CA ALA A 353 -16.39 14.86 -17.65
C ALA A 353 -16.75 14.07 -16.39
N ASP A 354 -16.60 12.75 -16.46
CA ASP A 354 -16.84 11.87 -15.32
C ASP A 354 -15.82 12.16 -14.19
N GLU A 355 -16.29 12.17 -12.95
CA GLU A 355 -15.44 12.44 -11.78
C GLU A 355 -14.25 11.46 -11.68
N SER A 356 -14.37 10.23 -12.18
CA SER A 356 -13.27 9.27 -12.23
C SER A 356 -12.10 9.75 -13.08
N ALA A 357 -12.36 10.54 -14.13
CA ALA A 357 -11.33 11.14 -14.96
C ALA A 357 -10.49 12.18 -14.20
N LEU A 358 -11.07 12.86 -13.21
CA LEU A 358 -10.39 13.88 -12.43
C LEU A 358 -9.33 13.29 -11.48
N CYS A 359 -9.46 12.01 -11.07
CA CYS A 359 -8.46 11.32 -10.28
C CYS A 359 -7.09 11.25 -10.99
N TYR A 360 -7.09 11.23 -12.31
CA TYR A 360 -5.87 11.18 -13.12
C TYR A 360 -5.08 12.50 -13.09
N LEU A 361 -5.74 13.62 -12.76
CA LEU A 361 -5.11 14.93 -12.58
C LEU A 361 -4.68 15.20 -11.13
N MET A 362 -4.95 14.30 -10.19
CA MET A 362 -4.41 14.45 -8.83
C MET A 362 -2.89 14.44 -8.89
N LEU A 363 -2.26 15.38 -8.19
CA LEU A 363 -0.81 15.47 -8.16
C LEU A 363 -0.24 14.64 -6.99
N SER A 364 0.91 14.03 -7.20
CA SER A 364 1.56 13.17 -6.19
C SER A 364 1.87 13.89 -4.86
N GLY A 365 1.97 15.23 -4.88
CA GLY A 365 2.17 16.07 -3.70
C GLY A 365 0.90 16.47 -2.96
N GLN A 366 -0.29 16.19 -3.51
CA GLN A 366 -1.56 16.47 -2.80
C GLN A 366 -1.69 15.60 -1.56
N THR A 367 -2.25 16.19 -0.49
CA THR A 367 -2.38 15.52 0.80
C THR A 367 -3.77 14.97 1.03
N VAL A 368 -3.80 13.81 1.68
CA VAL A 368 -5.03 13.13 2.12
C VAL A 368 -4.90 12.70 3.58
N PRO A 369 -5.99 12.71 4.36
CA PRO A 369 -6.00 12.11 5.67
C PRO A 369 -5.94 10.58 5.56
N VAL A 370 -5.16 9.93 6.42
CA VAL A 370 -4.96 8.48 6.38
C VAL A 370 -5.15 7.87 7.75
N LEU A 371 -6.13 7.00 7.87
CA LEU A 371 -6.42 6.22 9.07
C LEU A 371 -5.77 4.84 8.98
N THR A 372 -5.03 4.45 10.02
CA THR A 372 -4.45 3.10 10.10
C THR A 372 -4.41 2.59 11.54
N THR A 373 -4.61 1.29 11.69
CA THR A 373 -4.35 0.58 12.95
C THR A 373 -3.17 -0.36 12.76
N MET A 374 -2.19 -0.26 13.66
CA MET A 374 -1.01 -1.12 13.70
C MET A 374 -0.87 -1.71 15.10
N ASN A 375 -0.47 -2.99 15.20
CA ASN A 375 -0.02 -3.53 16.46
C ASN A 375 1.43 -3.10 16.78
N ALA A 376 1.86 -3.28 18.04
CA ALA A 376 3.20 -2.87 18.44
C ALA A 376 4.32 -3.59 17.66
N GLY A 377 4.09 -4.82 17.20
CA GLY A 377 5.03 -5.55 16.35
C GLY A 377 5.24 -4.90 14.98
N GLU A 378 4.16 -4.47 14.33
CA GLU A 378 4.22 -3.73 13.06
C GLU A 378 4.77 -2.32 13.25
N LEU A 379 4.38 -1.61 14.31
CA LEU A 379 4.94 -0.30 14.66
C LEU A 379 6.47 -0.37 14.87
N TYR A 380 6.99 -1.47 15.46
CA TYR A 380 8.42 -1.67 15.57
C TYR A 380 9.11 -1.76 14.20
N VAL A 381 8.51 -2.47 13.25
CA VAL A 381 9.02 -2.55 11.87
C VAL A 381 8.90 -1.20 11.17
N PHE A 382 7.75 -0.53 11.31
CA PHE A 382 7.47 0.79 10.73
C PHE A 382 8.53 1.82 11.16
N PHE A 383 8.74 2.01 12.46
CA PHE A 383 9.70 3.00 12.96
C PHE A 383 11.15 2.66 12.62
N ARG A 384 11.53 1.38 12.64
CA ARG A 384 12.86 0.97 12.22
C ARG A 384 13.18 1.37 10.79
N LEU A 385 12.22 1.32 9.90
CA LEU A 385 12.37 1.65 8.49
C LEU A 385 12.10 3.13 8.21
N ARG A 386 11.10 3.73 8.84
CA ARG A 386 10.63 5.08 8.49
C ARG A 386 11.27 6.19 9.32
N CYS A 387 11.73 5.97 10.53
CA CYS A 387 12.54 6.94 11.27
C CYS A 387 14.02 7.00 10.78
N CYS A 388 14.38 6.14 9.81
CA CYS A 388 15.73 6.12 9.22
C CYS A 388 15.93 7.30 8.26
N THR A 389 17.12 7.93 8.27
CA THR A 389 17.46 9.03 7.34
C THR A 389 17.47 8.61 5.86
N ARG A 390 17.46 7.30 5.55
CA ARG A 390 17.29 6.78 4.18
C ARG A 390 15.84 6.69 3.73
N ALA A 391 14.87 6.85 4.64
CA ALA A 391 13.48 6.99 4.26
C ALA A 391 13.25 8.32 3.52
N GLN A 392 12.22 8.39 2.69
CA GLN A 392 11.77 9.65 2.10
C GLN A 392 11.43 10.61 3.25
N TRP A 393 11.80 11.88 3.11
CA TRP A 393 11.79 12.82 4.24
C TRP A 393 10.41 13.01 4.87
N GLU A 394 9.33 13.11 4.08
CA GLU A 394 7.97 13.35 4.58
C GLU A 394 7.46 12.17 5.42
N ILE A 395 7.55 10.93 4.89
CA ILE A 395 7.14 9.74 5.68
C ILE A 395 8.04 9.52 6.89
N ARG A 396 9.31 9.97 6.84
CA ARG A 396 10.21 9.95 7.99
C ARG A 396 9.73 10.92 9.07
N ASP A 397 9.37 12.13 8.67
CA ASP A 397 8.92 13.16 9.61
C ASP A 397 7.57 12.75 10.23
N ALA A 398 6.64 12.24 9.44
CA ALA A 398 5.38 11.67 9.92
C ALA A 398 5.61 10.48 10.88
N ALA A 399 6.56 9.59 10.59
CA ALA A 399 6.90 8.49 11.48
C ALA A 399 7.54 8.98 12.79
N CYS A 400 8.40 9.99 12.76
CA CYS A 400 8.99 10.57 13.97
C CYS A 400 7.92 11.25 14.84
N GLN A 401 6.96 11.96 14.24
CA GLN A 401 5.83 12.56 14.96
C GLN A 401 4.92 11.49 15.57
N ALA A 402 4.60 10.42 14.80
CA ALA A 402 3.84 9.29 15.31
C ALA A 402 4.54 8.60 16.50
N LEU A 403 5.87 8.43 16.44
CA LEU A 403 6.63 7.87 17.54
C LEU A 403 6.62 8.78 18.77
N ALA A 404 6.74 10.09 18.60
CA ALA A 404 6.64 11.05 19.69
C ALA A 404 5.26 10.98 20.36
N ALA A 405 4.17 11.04 19.60
CA ALA A 405 2.81 10.91 20.12
C ALA A 405 2.57 9.57 20.86
N LEU A 406 3.13 8.47 20.36
CA LEU A 406 3.02 7.16 21.02
C LEU A 406 3.88 7.05 22.28
N ARG A 407 4.98 7.79 22.37
CA ARG A 407 5.79 7.88 23.61
C ARG A 407 5.02 8.53 24.77
N GLU A 408 4.10 9.46 24.46
CA GLU A 408 3.23 10.08 25.46
C GLU A 408 2.19 9.11 26.04
N VAL A 409 1.70 8.16 25.21
CA VAL A 409 0.62 7.25 25.64
C VAL A 409 1.10 5.89 26.14
N SER A 410 2.28 5.43 25.76
CA SER A 410 2.89 4.15 26.18
C SER A 410 4.42 4.27 26.25
N PRO A 411 4.95 5.12 27.15
CA PRO A 411 6.39 5.44 27.23
C PRO A 411 7.25 4.20 27.52
N GLU A 412 6.76 3.26 28.32
CA GLU A 412 7.46 2.02 28.68
C GLU A 412 7.84 1.17 27.45
N LEU A 413 7.06 1.27 26.38
CA LEU A 413 7.26 0.52 25.16
C LEU A 413 7.98 1.36 24.12
N PHE A 414 7.46 2.56 23.79
CA PHE A 414 7.94 3.32 22.64
C PHE A 414 9.27 4.05 22.86
N ARG A 415 9.76 4.15 24.10
CA ARG A 415 11.16 4.55 24.36
C ARG A 415 12.19 3.58 23.77
N LEU A 416 11.78 2.34 23.49
CA LEU A 416 12.63 1.31 22.90
C LEU A 416 12.61 1.33 21.36
N TYR A 417 11.75 2.18 20.75
CA TYR A 417 11.51 2.23 19.31
C TYR A 417 12.27 3.39 18.65
N GLY A 418 12.67 3.18 17.40
CA GLY A 418 13.38 4.16 16.58
C GLY A 418 13.94 3.53 15.30
N PRO A 419 14.86 4.19 14.60
CA PRO A 419 15.49 3.62 13.40
C PRO A 419 16.30 2.36 13.72
N THR A 420 16.52 1.50 12.72
CA THR A 420 17.18 0.21 12.92
C THR A 420 18.52 0.33 13.68
N CYS A 421 19.32 1.34 13.35
CA CYS A 421 20.63 1.53 14.01
C CYS A 421 20.51 1.90 15.50
N PHE A 422 19.40 2.53 15.92
CA PHE A 422 19.10 2.76 17.33
C PHE A 422 18.68 1.44 18.01
N CYS A 423 17.71 0.74 17.44
CA CYS A 423 17.14 -0.47 18.04
C CYS A 423 18.11 -1.64 18.13
N THR A 424 19.03 -1.79 17.16
CA THR A 424 19.90 -2.96 17.03
C THR A 424 21.40 -2.67 17.24
N GLY A 425 21.76 -1.40 17.39
CA GLY A 425 23.16 -0.97 17.48
C GLY A 425 23.96 -1.08 16.17
N LYS A 426 23.31 -1.50 15.06
CA LYS A 426 23.98 -1.69 13.75
C LYS A 426 23.15 -1.07 12.61
N CYS A 427 23.84 -0.44 11.65
CA CYS A 427 23.21 0.03 10.42
C CYS A 427 23.15 -1.11 9.40
N PRO A 428 21.96 -1.43 8.85
CA PRO A 428 21.80 -2.50 7.85
C PRO A 428 22.22 -2.09 6.44
N GLU A 429 22.42 -0.79 6.17
CA GLU A 429 22.61 -0.23 4.83
C GLU A 429 24.01 -0.44 4.22
N GLY A 430 24.93 -1.04 4.96
CA GLY A 430 26.27 -1.31 4.48
C GLY A 430 26.96 -0.08 3.89
N LYS A 431 27.34 -0.13 2.60
CA LYS A 431 27.95 1.01 1.87
C LYS A 431 27.02 2.22 1.72
N MET A 432 25.70 2.03 1.85
CA MET A 432 24.70 3.08 1.74
C MET A 432 24.39 3.74 3.10
N THR A 433 25.19 3.47 4.13
CA THR A 433 25.03 4.10 5.45
C THR A 433 25.03 5.63 5.36
N CYS A 434 24.20 6.29 6.20
CA CYS A 434 24.22 7.76 6.32
C CYS A 434 25.38 8.28 7.20
N GLY A 435 26.11 7.41 7.90
CA GLY A 435 27.20 7.78 8.82
C GLY A 435 26.74 8.41 10.15
N ARG A 436 25.44 8.61 10.37
CA ARG A 436 24.87 9.38 11.51
C ARG A 436 24.39 8.50 12.67
N GLN A 437 24.92 7.29 12.82
CA GLN A 437 24.45 6.35 13.85
C GLN A 437 24.53 6.89 15.28
N ALA A 438 25.63 7.57 15.64
CA ALA A 438 25.81 8.15 16.98
C ALA A 438 24.78 9.27 17.26
N GLU A 439 24.50 10.10 16.25
CA GLU A 439 23.48 11.14 16.33
C GLU A 439 22.08 10.54 16.50
N MET A 440 21.74 9.50 15.71
CA MET A 440 20.45 8.83 15.84
C MET A 440 20.28 8.18 17.20
N LYS A 441 21.35 7.60 17.76
CA LYS A 441 21.33 7.05 19.12
C LYS A 441 20.96 8.13 20.15
N ARG A 442 21.60 9.30 20.10
CA ARG A 442 21.25 10.42 20.99
C ARG A 442 19.80 10.86 20.82
N LYS A 443 19.42 11.21 19.58
CA LYS A 443 18.08 11.73 19.25
C LYS A 443 16.92 10.82 19.72
N PHE A 444 17.09 9.51 19.68
CA PHE A 444 16.02 8.58 20.04
C PHE A 444 16.14 8.04 21.46
N SER A 445 17.24 8.34 22.20
CA SER A 445 17.37 8.06 23.64
C SER A 445 16.74 9.13 24.52
N GLU A 446 16.59 10.34 24.01
CA GLU A 446 15.84 11.46 24.60
C GLU A 446 14.32 11.27 24.39
#